data_0003c628c2fed54f4de90b21c26d26c4
#
_entry.id   0003c628c2fed54f4de90b21c26d26c4
#
_cell.length_a   1.000
_cell.length_b   1.000
_cell.length_c   1.000
_cell.angle_alpha   90.00
_cell.angle_beta   90.00
_cell.angle_gamma   90.00
#
_symmetry.space_group_name_H-M   'P 1'
#
loop_
_entity.id
_entity.type
_entity.pdbx_description
1 polymer ?
#
loop_
_entity_poly.entity_id
_entity_poly.type
_entity_poly.pdbx_seq_one_letter_code
_entity_poly.pdbx_strand_id
1 'polypeptide(L)'
;MKYMIMMNCPANGYELFMSWPKETLEAHMAFMHAFGEKLQKNGEHVLAEGLASPRQAKAVRLGKNGKPVTDGVFPETKEFLAGFWIVDVDKPERALELAGEVLNAPHVDMMSNGKPFEMVAEVREVMGSCKDIE
;
A
#
# COMPACT_ATOMS: atom_id res chain seq x y z
N MET A 1 -14.15 8.46 11.32
CA MET A 1 -12.82 8.99 10.95
C MET A 1 -12.20 8.08 9.92
N LYS A 2 -11.70 8.64 8.83
CA LYS A 2 -11.10 7.84 7.77
C LYS A 2 -9.58 7.90 7.82
N TYR A 3 -8.96 6.74 7.66
CA TYR A 3 -7.51 6.61 7.64
C TYR A 3 -7.07 5.82 6.44
N MET A 4 -5.93 6.21 5.87
CA MET A 4 -5.29 5.44 4.81
C MET A 4 -4.13 4.64 5.43
N ILE A 5 -4.14 3.34 5.17
CA ILE A 5 -3.05 2.44 5.57
C ILE A 5 -2.28 2.12 4.31
N MET A 6 -1.02 2.53 4.24
CA MET A 6 -0.19 2.42 3.05
C MET A 6 0.93 1.40 3.26
N MET A 7 1.09 0.51 2.29
CA MET A 7 2.15 -0.48 2.28
C MET A 7 3.13 -0.14 1.16
N ASN A 8 4.40 -0.01 1.51
CA ASN A 8 5.44 0.28 0.54
C ASN A 8 6.26 -0.98 0.23
N CYS A 9 6.93 -0.98 -0.91
CA CYS A 9 7.79 -2.08 -1.32
C CYS A 9 9.06 -1.53 -1.99
N PRO A 10 10.14 -2.33 -2.08
CA PRO A 10 11.29 -1.93 -2.89
C PRO A 10 10.95 -1.95 -4.38
N ALA A 11 11.81 -1.39 -5.22
CA ALA A 11 11.58 -1.29 -6.67
C ALA A 11 11.27 -2.64 -7.33
N ASN A 12 11.87 -3.72 -6.84
CA ASN A 12 11.64 -5.08 -7.34
C ASN A 12 10.63 -5.87 -6.51
N GLY A 13 9.86 -5.18 -5.66
CA GLY A 13 8.95 -5.85 -4.73
C GLY A 13 7.87 -6.67 -5.40
N TYR A 14 7.31 -6.19 -6.52
CA TYR A 14 6.29 -6.92 -7.25
C TYR A 14 6.84 -8.24 -7.79
N GLU A 15 8.03 -8.20 -8.40
CA GLU A 15 8.67 -9.39 -8.96
C GLU A 15 9.03 -10.38 -7.84
N LEU A 16 9.50 -9.90 -6.70
CA LEU A 16 9.77 -10.75 -5.54
C LEU A 16 8.48 -11.39 -5.02
N PHE A 17 7.41 -10.63 -4.92
CA PHE A 17 6.11 -11.13 -4.50
C PHE A 17 5.63 -12.24 -5.43
N MET A 18 5.73 -12.04 -6.73
CA MET A 18 5.31 -13.03 -7.71
C MET A 18 6.21 -14.26 -7.73
N SER A 19 7.41 -14.18 -7.15
CA SER A 19 8.34 -15.31 -7.05
C SER A 19 8.19 -16.13 -5.77
N TRP A 20 7.30 -15.74 -4.87
CA TRP A 20 7.07 -16.47 -3.63
C TRP A 20 6.63 -17.91 -3.90
N PRO A 21 6.95 -18.85 -2.99
CA PRO A 21 6.38 -20.19 -3.10
C PRO A 21 4.86 -20.13 -3.22
N LYS A 22 4.31 -20.99 -4.06
CA LYS A 22 2.86 -21.01 -4.34
C LYS A 22 2.03 -21.04 -3.05
N GLU A 23 2.45 -21.87 -2.09
CA GLU A 23 1.73 -22.02 -0.81
C GLU A 23 1.71 -20.72 -0.02
N THR A 24 2.83 -20.00 0.02
CA THR A 24 2.92 -18.72 0.73
C THR A 24 2.07 -17.66 0.03
N LEU A 25 2.13 -17.62 -1.30
CA LEU A 25 1.35 -16.68 -2.09
C LEU A 25 -0.15 -16.91 -1.88
N GLU A 26 -0.59 -18.17 -1.91
CA GLU A 26 -1.99 -18.51 -1.67
C GLU A 26 -2.43 -18.15 -0.26
N ALA A 27 -1.58 -18.42 0.75
CA ALA A 27 -1.88 -18.07 2.13
C ALA A 27 -1.98 -16.55 2.32
N HIS A 28 -1.10 -15.80 1.67
CA HIS A 28 -1.12 -14.34 1.68
C HIS A 28 -2.43 -13.80 1.08
N MET A 29 -2.81 -14.31 -0.08
CA MET A 29 -4.03 -13.88 -0.75
C MET A 29 -5.29 -14.24 0.06
N ALA A 30 -5.30 -15.43 0.66
CA ALA A 30 -6.39 -15.84 1.54
C ALA A 30 -6.51 -14.92 2.75
N PHE A 31 -5.37 -14.53 3.34
CA PHE A 31 -5.34 -13.58 4.45
C PHE A 31 -5.92 -12.23 4.04
N MET A 32 -5.48 -11.70 2.90
CA MET A 32 -5.95 -10.41 2.40
C MET A 32 -7.45 -10.42 2.12
N HIS A 33 -7.95 -11.52 1.55
CA HIS A 33 -9.36 -11.69 1.30
C HIS A 33 -10.18 -11.69 2.60
N ALA A 34 -9.74 -12.48 3.58
CA ALA A 34 -10.40 -12.56 4.88
C ALA A 34 -10.36 -11.22 5.63
N PHE A 35 -9.25 -10.51 5.53
CA PHE A 35 -9.11 -9.17 6.11
C PHE A 35 -10.10 -8.20 5.49
N GLY A 36 -10.24 -8.22 4.16
CA GLY A 36 -11.21 -7.38 3.45
C GLY A 36 -12.65 -7.70 3.86
N GLU A 37 -13.00 -8.98 3.97
CA GLU A 37 -14.33 -9.39 4.43
C GLU A 37 -14.63 -8.92 5.84
N LYS A 38 -13.63 -9.01 6.73
CA LYS A 38 -13.75 -8.55 8.11
C LYS A 38 -14.02 -7.05 8.16
N LEU A 39 -13.28 -6.26 7.38
CA LEU A 39 -13.50 -4.81 7.30
C LEU A 39 -14.91 -4.49 6.82
N GLN A 40 -15.39 -5.20 5.79
CA GLN A 40 -16.74 -5.00 5.26
C GLN A 40 -17.79 -5.34 6.30
N LYS A 41 -17.62 -6.47 6.98
CA LYS A 41 -18.55 -6.94 8.01
C LYS A 41 -18.63 -5.96 9.19
N ASN A 42 -17.51 -5.35 9.54
CA ASN A 42 -17.45 -4.38 10.65
C ASN A 42 -17.86 -2.96 10.23
N GLY A 43 -18.16 -2.74 8.95
CA GLY A 43 -18.47 -1.41 8.44
C GLY A 43 -17.27 -0.48 8.37
N GLU A 44 -16.07 -1.03 8.37
CA GLU A 44 -14.82 -0.26 8.36
C GLU A 44 -14.21 -0.10 6.97
N HIS A 45 -14.66 -0.85 6.00
CA HIS A 45 -14.10 -0.83 4.64
C HIS A 45 -14.62 0.37 3.84
N VAL A 46 -13.71 1.15 3.27
CA VAL A 46 -14.06 2.21 2.31
C VAL A 46 -13.51 1.84 0.93
N LEU A 47 -12.20 1.59 0.84
CA LEU A 47 -11.54 1.28 -0.42
C LEU A 47 -10.25 0.53 -0.14
N ALA A 48 -9.87 -0.39 -1.02
CA ALA A 48 -8.58 -1.08 -0.95
C ALA A 48 -8.15 -1.41 -2.37
N GLU A 49 -6.88 -1.13 -2.68
CA GLU A 49 -6.31 -1.43 -3.98
C GLU A 49 -4.84 -1.84 -3.85
N GLY A 50 -4.45 -2.85 -4.62
CA GLY A 50 -3.05 -3.17 -4.85
C GLY A 50 -2.60 -2.50 -6.15
N LEU A 51 -1.33 -2.15 -6.22
CA LEU A 51 -0.78 -1.48 -7.39
C LEU A 51 0.12 -2.44 -8.17
N ALA A 52 0.16 -2.25 -9.49
CA ALA A 52 1.05 -3.00 -10.38
C ALA A 52 2.52 -2.64 -10.09
N SER A 53 3.45 -3.36 -10.74
CA SER A 53 4.87 -3.14 -10.54
C SER A 53 5.25 -1.66 -10.67
N PRO A 54 6.05 -1.12 -9.72
CA PRO A 54 6.53 0.25 -9.82
C PRO A 54 7.39 0.51 -11.07
N ARG A 55 7.91 -0.54 -11.69
CA ARG A 55 8.67 -0.41 -12.94
C ARG A 55 7.82 0.10 -14.09
N GLN A 56 6.50 -0.07 -14.01
CA GLN A 56 5.55 0.44 -15.00
C GLN A 56 5.06 1.85 -14.68
N ALA A 57 5.45 2.38 -13.52
CA ALA A 57 5.04 3.70 -13.10
C ALA A 57 5.65 4.77 -14.02
N LYS A 58 4.93 5.87 -14.15
CA LYS A 58 5.39 7.02 -14.92
C LYS A 58 5.18 8.28 -14.10
N ALA A 59 6.19 9.13 -14.07
CA ALA A 59 6.07 10.44 -13.45
C ALA A 59 5.67 11.43 -14.53
N VAL A 60 4.71 12.27 -14.23
CA VAL A 60 4.25 13.32 -15.17
C VAL A 60 4.51 14.67 -14.53
N ARG A 61 5.12 15.58 -15.29
CA ARG A 61 5.33 16.95 -14.85
C ARG A 61 4.83 17.91 -15.92
N LEU A 62 4.61 19.14 -15.55
CA LEU A 62 4.22 20.15 -16.52
C LEU A 62 5.45 20.69 -17.25
N GLY A 63 5.40 20.69 -18.57
CA GLY A 63 6.39 21.33 -19.41
C GLY A 63 6.22 22.82 -19.43
N LYS A 64 7.13 23.54 -20.12
CA LYS A 64 7.14 24.99 -20.18
C LYS A 64 5.89 25.59 -20.82
N ASN A 65 5.22 24.84 -21.70
CA ASN A 65 4.00 25.28 -22.40
C ASN A 65 2.71 24.78 -21.70
N GLY A 66 2.80 24.31 -20.47
CA GLY A 66 1.65 23.78 -19.73
C GLY A 66 1.20 22.40 -20.15
N LYS A 67 1.90 21.75 -21.07
CA LYS A 67 1.57 20.38 -21.50
C LYS A 67 2.29 19.35 -20.62
N PRO A 68 1.69 18.18 -20.41
CA PRO A 68 2.34 17.15 -19.60
C PRO A 68 3.58 16.59 -20.29
N VAL A 69 4.62 16.35 -19.50
CA VAL A 69 5.83 15.65 -19.92
C VAL A 69 5.95 14.41 -19.05
N THR A 70 6.16 13.26 -19.68
CA THR A 70 6.22 11.97 -19.00
C THR A 70 7.66 11.54 -18.82
N ASP A 71 8.03 11.22 -17.58
CA ASP A 71 9.32 10.66 -17.24
C ASP A 71 9.12 9.20 -16.78
N GLY A 72 10.19 8.40 -16.85
CA GLY A 72 10.18 7.04 -16.31
C GLY A 72 10.27 7.03 -14.79
N VAL A 73 10.36 5.81 -14.23
CA VAL A 73 10.55 5.63 -12.79
C VAL A 73 11.90 6.20 -12.38
N PHE A 74 11.93 6.92 -11.25
CA PHE A 74 13.17 7.46 -10.71
C PHE A 74 13.96 6.33 -10.05
N PRO A 75 15.14 5.96 -10.56
CA PRO A 75 15.90 4.83 -10.00
C PRO A 75 16.42 5.08 -8.59
N GLU A 76 16.50 6.33 -8.16
CA GLU A 76 16.94 6.70 -6.82
C GLU A 76 15.87 6.44 -5.76
N THR A 77 14.62 6.29 -6.14
CA THR A 77 13.54 6.04 -5.19
C THR A 77 13.65 4.62 -4.67
N LYS A 78 13.84 4.47 -3.36
CA LYS A 78 14.05 3.18 -2.72
C LYS A 78 12.76 2.46 -2.34
N GLU A 79 11.67 3.23 -2.16
CA GLU A 79 10.39 2.70 -1.73
C GLU A 79 9.28 3.21 -2.65
N PHE A 80 8.34 2.33 -2.94
CA PHE A 80 7.18 2.65 -3.76
C PHE A 80 5.92 2.17 -3.05
N LEU A 81 4.83 2.86 -3.24
CA LEU A 81 3.54 2.41 -2.75
C LEU A 81 3.16 1.11 -3.46
N ALA A 82 2.91 0.05 -2.68
CA ALA A 82 2.49 -1.26 -3.22
C ALA A 82 0.97 -1.43 -3.18
N GLY A 83 0.33 -0.85 -2.19
CA GLY A 83 -1.11 -0.93 -2.04
C GLY A 83 -1.56 -0.16 -0.82
N PHE A 84 -2.86 -0.01 -0.68
CA PHE A 84 -3.42 0.76 0.42
C PHE A 84 -4.84 0.31 0.75
N TRP A 85 -5.25 0.66 1.95
CA TRP A 85 -6.64 0.54 2.42
C TRP A 85 -7.07 1.91 2.92
N ILE A 86 -8.31 2.26 2.66
CA ILE A 86 -8.95 3.37 3.36
C ILE A 86 -10.01 2.74 4.25
N VAL A 87 -9.93 3.02 5.55
CA VAL A 87 -10.84 2.48 6.56
C VAL A 87 -11.57 3.61 7.27
N ASP A 88 -12.79 3.33 7.69
CA ASP A 88 -13.58 4.25 8.50
C ASP A 88 -13.69 3.65 9.90
N VAL A 89 -13.11 4.32 10.88
CA VAL A 89 -12.97 3.82 12.24
C VAL A 89 -13.44 4.86 13.25
N ASP A 90 -13.79 4.41 14.46
CA ASP A 90 -14.29 5.30 15.50
C ASP A 90 -13.16 6.07 16.20
N LYS A 91 -11.95 5.53 16.19
CA LYS A 91 -10.80 6.14 16.87
C LYS A 91 -9.50 5.79 16.15
N PRO A 92 -8.47 6.66 16.27
CA PRO A 92 -7.18 6.44 15.58
C PRO A 92 -6.52 5.11 15.93
N GLU A 93 -6.63 4.67 17.19
CA GLU A 93 -6.01 3.42 17.66
C GLU A 93 -6.49 2.22 16.88
N ARG A 94 -7.75 2.23 16.42
CA ARG A 94 -8.29 1.14 15.61
C ARG A 94 -7.58 1.03 14.26
N ALA A 95 -7.24 2.16 13.64
CA ALA A 95 -6.50 2.17 12.39
C ALA A 95 -5.11 1.57 12.58
N LEU A 96 -4.46 1.86 13.70
CA LEU A 96 -3.15 1.30 14.03
C LEU A 96 -3.23 -0.22 14.25
N GLU A 97 -4.28 -0.70 14.92
CA GLU A 97 -4.51 -2.13 15.10
C GLU A 97 -4.65 -2.83 13.74
N LEU A 98 -5.42 -2.25 12.85
CA LEU A 98 -5.65 -2.80 11.51
C LEU A 98 -4.34 -2.85 10.71
N ALA A 99 -3.51 -1.82 10.80
CA ALA A 99 -2.21 -1.79 10.15
C ALA A 99 -1.30 -2.91 10.67
N GLY A 100 -1.31 -3.14 11.99
CA GLY A 100 -0.58 -4.25 12.59
C GLY A 100 -1.06 -5.61 12.10
N GLU A 101 -2.36 -5.79 11.91
CA GLU A 101 -2.91 -7.04 11.36
C GLU A 101 -2.38 -7.30 9.95
N VAL A 102 -2.38 -6.28 9.09
CA VAL A 102 -1.90 -6.43 7.71
C VAL A 102 -0.43 -6.85 7.68
N LEU A 103 0.39 -6.30 8.58
CA LEU A 103 1.81 -6.64 8.66
C LEU A 103 2.06 -8.10 9.07
N ASN A 104 1.07 -8.74 9.67
CA ASN A 104 1.16 -10.16 10.06
C ASN A 104 0.73 -11.13 8.94
N ALA A 105 0.39 -10.64 7.76
CA ALA A 105 0.04 -11.51 6.64
C ALA A 105 1.19 -12.46 6.32
N PRO A 106 0.91 -13.72 5.94
CA PRO A 106 1.96 -14.64 5.50
C PRO A 106 2.79 -14.04 4.38
N HIS A 107 4.11 -14.12 4.50
CA HIS A 107 5.03 -13.51 3.53
C HIS A 107 6.40 -14.17 3.59
N VAL A 108 7.19 -13.90 2.56
CA VAL A 108 8.62 -14.19 2.53
C VAL A 108 9.34 -12.85 2.60
N ASP A 109 10.42 -12.77 3.37
CA ASP A 109 11.17 -11.53 3.47
C ASP A 109 11.68 -11.09 2.11
N MET A 110 11.44 -9.83 1.77
CA MET A 110 11.96 -9.23 0.55
C MET A 110 13.35 -8.71 0.82
N MET A 111 14.31 -9.14 0.02
CA MET A 111 15.70 -8.71 0.18
C MET A 111 15.97 -7.46 -0.64
N SER A 112 16.57 -6.46 -0.01
CA SER A 112 16.99 -5.23 -0.67
C SER A 112 18.40 -4.91 -0.20
N ASN A 113 19.33 -4.81 -1.16
CA ASN A 113 20.74 -4.54 -0.89
C ASN A 113 21.35 -5.54 0.12
N GLY A 114 21.00 -6.83 -0.02
CA GLY A 114 21.53 -7.89 0.84
C GLY A 114 20.95 -7.96 2.23
N LYS A 115 19.91 -7.17 2.53
CA LYS A 115 19.23 -7.15 3.83
C LYS A 115 17.74 -7.32 3.65
N PRO A 116 17.03 -7.91 4.64
CA PRO A 116 15.57 -7.93 4.59
C PRO A 116 15.01 -6.51 4.56
N PHE A 117 14.08 -6.28 3.63
CA PHE A 117 13.33 -5.02 3.58
C PHE A 117 12.32 -5.01 4.71
N GLU A 118 12.40 -4.03 5.60
CA GLU A 118 11.45 -3.91 6.68
C GLU A 118 10.12 -3.39 6.14
N MET A 119 9.07 -4.20 6.28
CA MET A 119 7.72 -3.80 5.89
C MET A 119 7.14 -2.91 6.97
N VAL A 120 6.82 -1.68 6.60
CA VAL A 120 6.20 -0.69 7.49
C VAL A 120 4.89 -0.24 6.86
N ALA A 121 3.84 -0.18 7.66
CA ALA A 121 2.56 0.38 7.23
C ALA A 121 2.48 1.82 7.73
N GLU A 122 2.37 2.76 6.80
CA GLU A 122 2.15 4.16 7.15
C GLU A 122 0.66 4.41 7.29
N VAL A 123 0.24 5.02 8.39
CA VAL A 123 -1.16 5.30 8.67
C VAL A 123 -1.37 6.81 8.73
N ARG A 124 -2.23 7.34 7.87
CA ARG A 124 -2.50 8.77 7.79
C ARG A 124 -4.00 9.04 7.76
N GLU A 125 -4.44 10.03 8.51
CA GLU A 125 -5.83 10.46 8.46
C GLU A 125 -6.13 11.06 7.08
N VAL A 126 -7.27 10.65 6.53
CA VAL A 126 -7.75 11.19 5.26
C VAL A 126 -8.40 12.54 5.56
N MET A 127 -7.92 13.58 4.89
CA MET A 127 -8.53 14.90 5.00
C MET A 127 -9.95 14.84 4.43
N GLY A 128 -10.88 15.40 5.14
CA GLY A 128 -12.26 15.45 4.68
C GLY A 128 -12.43 16.33 3.43
N SER A 129 -13.65 16.74 3.17
CA SER A 129 -13.92 17.64 2.04
C SER A 129 -13.23 18.99 2.28
N CYS A 130 -13.11 19.78 1.20
CA CYS A 130 -12.53 21.12 1.31
C CYS A 130 -13.27 22.00 2.34
N LYS A 131 -14.50 21.65 2.64
CA LYS A 131 -15.29 22.35 3.67
C LYS A 131 -14.76 22.12 5.08
N ASP A 132 -14.05 21.01 5.29
CA ASP A 132 -13.56 20.63 6.61
C ASP A 132 -12.24 21.31 6.98
N ILE A 133 -11.62 22.02 6.05
CA ILE A 133 -10.34 22.72 6.24
C ILE A 133 -10.51 24.23 6.42
N GLU A 134 -11.71 24.72 6.49
CA GLU A 134 -11.99 26.13 6.73
C GLU A 134 -11.92 26.51 8.22
#